data_b3285b3d0844b8452ac211d3520730f2
#
_entry.id   b3285b3d0844b8452ac211d3520730f2
#
_cell.length_a   1.000
_cell.length_b   1.000
_cell.length_c   1.000
_cell.angle_alpha   90.00
_cell.angle_beta   90.00
_cell.angle_gamma   90.00
#
_symmetry.space_group_name_H-M   'P 1'
#
loop_
_entity.id
_entity.type
_entity.pdbx_description
1 polymer ?
#
loop_
_entity_poly.entity_id
_entity_poly.type
_entity_poly.pdbx_seq_one_letter_code
_entity_poly.pdbx_strand_id
1 'polypeptide(L)'
;VEHIDRRMLMMGVALLPVAARAAASGNAAERAGLDALVRKWADEQGFRGLIALGRKGEVTVGSAQGLANVETRLPFGLDLPMAIASISKRITAVVAMRLAERGQLSLDTPIGRYLPDYRSDNGAKVTLRHLLSNSSGIPNQFGAVVRARPELFGKDMPTREAVSLFASGDPVFAPGTRFDYALTNWILVQAILETVSGARFPDLVRALVTTPLRLPATRLEHLSGSQSYRTLDPPTVWTSPAADYLAAGGGFYGTARDLMRFAHRVYSTSFLTPGSRRALTMIEVASDHYALGGRVREVTIAGKSVRCAWDTGNREGYRSVLGHRLDGEGTVVVLNNTGYSQRTMDEVAEAALRLQAG
;
A
#
# COMPACT_ATOMS: atom_id res chain seq x y z
N VAL A 1 15.75 -60.43 36.03
CA VAL A 1 15.66 -59.70 34.78
C VAL A 1 14.31 -59.01 34.83
N GLU A 2 14.32 -57.68 35.10
CA GLU A 2 13.17 -56.88 35.48
C GLU A 2 12.37 -56.42 34.28
N HIS A 3 11.06 -56.55 34.39
CA HIS A 3 10.07 -55.93 33.49
C HIS A 3 9.94 -54.45 33.80
N ILE A 4 10.26 -53.56 32.82
CA ILE A 4 9.95 -52.13 32.90
C ILE A 4 8.61 -51.90 32.23
N ASP A 5 7.62 -51.51 33.05
CA ASP A 5 6.26 -51.13 32.68
C ASP A 5 6.29 -49.77 31.96
N ARG A 6 5.96 -49.75 30.65
CA ARG A 6 5.81 -48.54 29.84
C ARG A 6 4.38 -48.00 29.92
N ARG A 7 4.03 -47.32 30.98
CA ARG A 7 2.88 -46.40 30.96
C ARG A 7 3.34 -45.06 30.47
N MET A 8 3.20 -44.82 29.15
CA MET A 8 3.36 -43.52 28.57
C MET A 8 2.26 -42.57 29.05
N LEU A 9 2.67 -41.61 29.84
CA LEU A 9 1.89 -40.44 30.22
C LEU A 9 1.69 -39.55 28.97
N MET A 10 0.52 -39.62 28.36
CA MET A 10 0.10 -38.63 27.35
C MET A 10 -0.23 -37.31 28.07
N MET A 11 0.79 -36.46 28.22
CA MET A 11 0.54 -35.05 28.52
C MET A 11 0.00 -34.39 27.27
N GLY A 12 -1.31 -34.17 27.25
CA GLY A 12 -1.95 -33.31 26.27
C GLY A 12 -1.45 -31.88 26.46
N VAL A 13 -0.56 -31.45 25.56
CA VAL A 13 -0.21 -30.04 25.43
C VAL A 13 -1.43 -29.35 24.84
N ALA A 14 -2.22 -28.74 25.73
CA ALA A 14 -3.22 -27.78 25.29
C ALA A 14 -2.50 -26.60 24.65
N LEU A 15 -2.49 -26.55 23.32
CA LEU A 15 -2.12 -25.37 22.54
C LEU A 15 -3.16 -24.29 22.83
N LEU A 16 -2.92 -23.50 23.87
CA LEU A 16 -3.59 -22.23 24.03
C LEU A 16 -3.29 -21.37 22.79
N PRO A 17 -4.29 -20.75 22.14
CA PRO A 17 -4.02 -19.82 21.08
C PRO A 17 -3.13 -18.72 21.66
N VAL A 18 -1.93 -18.55 21.12
CA VAL A 18 -1.08 -17.41 21.40
C VAL A 18 -1.79 -16.22 20.79
N ALA A 19 -2.71 -15.61 21.55
CA ALA A 19 -3.17 -14.27 21.28
C ALA A 19 -1.92 -13.39 21.29
N ALA A 20 -1.55 -12.86 20.14
CA ALA A 20 -0.44 -11.95 20.01
C ALA A 20 -0.64 -10.83 21.03
N ARG A 21 0.18 -10.83 22.06
CA ARG A 21 0.14 -9.87 23.17
C ARG A 21 0.66 -8.55 22.62
N ALA A 22 -0.21 -7.82 21.90
CA ALA A 22 0.04 -6.44 21.56
C ALA A 22 0.06 -5.67 22.88
N ALA A 23 1.24 -5.35 23.37
CA ALA A 23 1.42 -4.35 24.41
C ALA A 23 1.06 -3.00 23.78
N ALA A 24 -0.25 -2.71 23.73
CA ALA A 24 -0.77 -1.42 23.36
C ALA A 24 -1.44 -0.87 24.61
N SER A 25 -0.93 0.25 25.11
CA SER A 25 -1.61 1.11 26.08
C SER A 25 -2.77 1.86 25.39
N GLY A 26 -3.62 1.12 24.68
CA GLY A 26 -4.85 1.64 24.10
C GLY A 26 -5.93 1.74 25.17
N ASN A 27 -6.77 2.76 25.06
CA ASN A 27 -7.96 2.88 25.87
C ASN A 27 -8.80 1.57 25.75
N ALA A 28 -9.22 0.98 26.86
CA ALA A 28 -10.01 -0.25 26.87
C ALA A 28 -11.29 -0.12 26.04
N ALA A 29 -11.89 1.07 25.98
CA ALA A 29 -13.04 1.39 25.15
C ALA A 29 -12.73 1.30 23.64
N GLU A 30 -11.56 1.82 23.19
CA GLU A 30 -11.11 1.73 21.80
C GLU A 30 -10.91 0.27 21.38
N ARG A 31 -10.33 -0.55 22.26
CA ARG A 31 -10.18 -1.99 22.03
C ARG A 31 -11.53 -2.70 21.92
N ALA A 32 -12.41 -2.51 22.91
CA ALA A 32 -13.74 -3.14 22.91
C ALA A 32 -14.56 -2.73 21.67
N GLY A 33 -14.49 -1.46 21.28
CA GLY A 33 -15.13 -0.93 20.08
C GLY A 33 -14.58 -1.56 18.80
N LEU A 34 -13.24 -1.69 18.68
CA LEU A 34 -12.62 -2.30 17.51
C LEU A 34 -12.95 -3.80 17.42
N ASP A 35 -12.91 -4.53 18.53
CA ASP A 35 -13.26 -5.96 18.55
C ASP A 35 -14.74 -6.19 18.18
N ALA A 36 -15.63 -5.31 18.65
CA ALA A 36 -17.05 -5.35 18.27
C ALA A 36 -17.24 -5.05 16.78
N LEU A 37 -16.52 -4.05 16.25
CA LEU A 37 -16.55 -3.68 14.84
C LEU A 37 -16.08 -4.85 13.96
N VAL A 38 -14.94 -5.47 14.27
CA VAL A 38 -14.40 -6.61 13.51
C VAL A 38 -15.37 -7.79 13.53
N ARG A 39 -15.96 -8.14 14.68
CA ARG A 39 -16.96 -9.21 14.75
C ARG A 39 -18.19 -8.88 13.90
N LYS A 40 -18.76 -7.68 14.03
CA LYS A 40 -19.91 -7.25 13.24
C LYS A 40 -19.65 -7.42 11.74
N TRP A 41 -18.51 -6.91 11.23
CA TRP A 41 -18.17 -7.02 9.82
C TRP A 41 -17.85 -8.45 9.37
N ALA A 42 -17.31 -9.28 10.28
CA ALA A 42 -17.12 -10.70 10.02
C ALA A 42 -18.46 -11.45 9.86
N ASP A 43 -19.42 -11.17 10.74
CA ASP A 43 -20.72 -11.84 10.75
C ASP A 43 -21.62 -11.36 9.61
N GLU A 44 -21.69 -10.04 9.37
CA GLU A 44 -22.59 -9.44 8.39
C GLU A 44 -22.05 -9.44 6.97
N GLN A 45 -20.75 -9.32 6.80
CA GLN A 45 -20.08 -9.11 5.50
C GLN A 45 -19.00 -10.17 5.19
N GLY A 46 -18.78 -11.13 6.08
CA GLY A 46 -17.75 -12.16 5.93
C GLY A 46 -16.32 -11.59 5.98
N PHE A 47 -16.08 -10.46 6.66
CA PHE A 47 -14.75 -9.84 6.72
C PHE A 47 -13.69 -10.81 7.26
N ARG A 48 -12.57 -10.89 6.56
CA ARG A 48 -11.37 -11.64 6.94
C ARG A 48 -10.17 -10.72 6.79
N GLY A 49 -9.52 -10.40 7.88
CA GLY A 49 -8.40 -9.45 7.83
C GLY A 49 -8.00 -8.91 9.18
N LEU A 50 -7.13 -7.93 9.15
CA LEU A 50 -6.61 -7.18 10.29
C LEU A 50 -7.04 -5.73 10.18
N ILE A 51 -7.52 -5.15 11.27
CA ILE A 51 -7.70 -3.71 11.45
C ILE A 51 -6.80 -3.26 12.59
N ALA A 52 -5.99 -2.24 12.35
CA ALA A 52 -5.14 -1.62 13.37
C ALA A 52 -5.40 -0.12 13.45
N LEU A 53 -5.51 0.38 14.66
CA LEU A 53 -5.56 1.81 14.98
C LEU A 53 -4.27 2.23 15.67
N GLY A 54 -3.85 3.48 15.48
CA GLY A 54 -2.64 3.98 16.11
C GLY A 54 -2.56 5.48 16.17
N ARG A 55 -1.62 5.93 17.00
CA ARG A 55 -1.28 7.35 17.19
C ARG A 55 0.24 7.49 17.20
N LYS A 56 0.74 8.62 16.72
CA LYS A 56 2.18 8.95 16.73
C LYS A 56 3.09 7.87 16.11
N GLY A 57 2.55 7.13 15.12
CA GLY A 57 3.28 6.08 14.39
C GLY A 57 3.34 4.73 15.10
N GLU A 58 2.70 4.58 16.24
CA GLU A 58 2.62 3.32 16.98
C GLU A 58 1.18 2.77 16.98
N VAL A 59 1.07 1.44 16.91
CA VAL A 59 -0.22 0.76 17.01
C VAL A 59 -0.73 0.85 18.46
N THR A 60 -1.92 1.40 18.66
CA THR A 60 -2.60 1.44 19.97
C THR A 60 -3.47 0.22 20.19
N VAL A 61 -4.16 -0.23 19.14
CA VAL A 61 -5.00 -1.43 19.17
C VAL A 61 -5.03 -2.09 17.80
N GLY A 62 -5.14 -3.43 17.81
CA GLY A 62 -5.35 -4.23 16.60
C GLY A 62 -6.33 -5.34 16.88
N SER A 63 -7.18 -5.65 15.91
CA SER A 63 -8.14 -6.76 15.96
C SER A 63 -8.16 -7.46 14.59
N ALA A 64 -8.31 -8.78 14.60
CA ALA A 64 -8.24 -9.58 13.40
C ALA A 64 -9.26 -10.73 13.41
N GLN A 65 -9.70 -11.11 12.21
CA GLN A 65 -10.61 -12.22 12.00
C GLN A 65 -10.14 -13.09 10.83
N GLY A 66 -10.15 -14.41 11.02
CA GLY A 66 -9.77 -15.40 10.01
C GLY A 66 -8.26 -15.67 9.98
N LEU A 67 -7.79 -16.24 8.87
CA LEU A 67 -6.41 -16.70 8.68
C LEU A 67 -5.76 -15.98 7.49
N ALA A 68 -4.53 -15.57 7.68
CA ALA A 68 -3.69 -14.99 6.64
C ALA A 68 -3.16 -16.07 5.66
N ASN A 69 -3.15 -17.33 6.10
CA ASN A 69 -2.94 -18.50 5.25
C ASN A 69 -3.76 -19.66 5.84
N VAL A 70 -4.68 -20.19 5.04
CA VAL A 70 -5.62 -21.23 5.45
C VAL A 70 -4.91 -22.59 5.57
N GLU A 71 -4.03 -22.90 4.61
CA GLU A 71 -3.33 -24.18 4.52
C GLU A 71 -2.38 -24.39 5.70
N THR A 72 -1.64 -23.35 6.06
CA THR A 72 -0.69 -23.39 7.19
C THR A 72 -1.32 -22.96 8.51
N ARG A 73 -2.60 -22.57 8.50
CA ARG A 73 -3.33 -22.01 9.67
C ARG A 73 -2.66 -20.76 10.26
N LEU A 74 -1.96 -19.97 9.44
CA LEU A 74 -1.28 -18.76 9.87
C LEU A 74 -2.31 -17.67 10.21
N PRO A 75 -2.37 -17.16 11.44
CA PRO A 75 -3.28 -16.08 11.81
C PRO A 75 -2.79 -14.72 11.24
N PHE A 76 -3.71 -13.75 11.10
CA PHE A 76 -3.31 -12.37 10.90
C PHE A 76 -2.56 -11.81 12.11
N GLY A 77 -1.58 -10.94 11.85
CA GLY A 77 -0.78 -10.30 12.87
C GLY A 77 -0.29 -8.92 12.46
N LEU A 78 -0.03 -8.06 13.45
CA LEU A 78 0.43 -6.67 13.23
C LEU A 78 1.78 -6.59 12.53
N ASP A 79 2.60 -7.63 12.69
CA ASP A 79 3.95 -7.77 12.15
C ASP A 79 4.04 -8.73 10.95
N LEU A 80 2.88 -9.22 10.46
CA LEU A 80 2.82 -10.10 9.30
C LEU A 80 2.80 -9.25 8.01
N PRO A 81 3.81 -9.34 7.15
CA PRO A 81 3.81 -8.65 5.88
C PRO A 81 2.73 -9.20 4.94
N MET A 82 1.96 -8.30 4.35
CA MET A 82 0.96 -8.61 3.32
C MET A 82 1.17 -7.68 2.13
N ALA A 83 0.67 -8.06 0.94
CA ALA A 83 0.74 -7.17 -0.21
C ALA A 83 -0.05 -5.88 0.08
N ILE A 84 0.65 -4.75 0.07
CA ILE A 84 0.03 -3.43 0.27
C ILE A 84 -0.43 -2.80 -1.05
N ALA A 85 -0.13 -3.48 -2.14
CA ALA A 85 -0.57 -3.12 -3.48
C ALA A 85 -0.37 -1.61 -3.77
N SER A 86 -1.40 -0.90 -4.20
CA SER A 86 -1.29 0.51 -4.62
C SER A 86 -0.92 1.51 -3.53
N ILE A 87 -0.86 1.13 -2.25
CA ILE A 87 -0.21 1.95 -1.21
C ILE A 87 1.28 2.18 -1.57
N SER A 88 1.89 1.27 -2.33
CA SER A 88 3.23 1.44 -2.91
C SER A 88 3.41 2.77 -3.66
N LYS A 89 2.37 3.27 -4.30
CA LYS A 89 2.38 4.55 -5.02
C LYS A 89 2.71 5.72 -4.11
N ARG A 90 2.19 5.71 -2.89
CA ARG A 90 2.52 6.73 -1.89
C ARG A 90 3.98 6.64 -1.45
N ILE A 91 4.50 5.44 -1.26
CA ILE A 91 5.92 5.23 -0.97
C ILE A 91 6.78 5.78 -2.12
N THR A 92 6.41 5.49 -3.35
CA THR A 92 7.09 5.99 -4.56
C THR A 92 7.03 7.52 -4.66
N ALA A 93 5.88 8.14 -4.36
CA ALA A 93 5.77 9.60 -4.33
C ALA A 93 6.68 10.21 -3.26
N VAL A 94 6.85 9.56 -2.12
CA VAL A 94 7.81 10.00 -1.07
C VAL A 94 9.25 9.90 -1.57
N VAL A 95 9.62 8.84 -2.32
CA VAL A 95 10.94 8.77 -2.97
C VAL A 95 11.14 9.97 -3.91
N ALA A 96 10.15 10.29 -4.74
CA ALA A 96 10.22 11.44 -5.64
C ALA A 96 10.40 12.76 -4.86
N MET A 97 9.67 12.94 -3.75
CA MET A 97 9.86 14.12 -2.88
C MET A 97 11.26 14.19 -2.31
N ARG A 98 11.83 13.07 -1.84
CA ARG A 98 13.19 13.04 -1.31
C ARG A 98 14.26 13.40 -2.35
N LEU A 99 14.08 12.97 -3.59
CA LEU A 99 14.96 13.37 -4.70
C LEU A 99 14.77 14.85 -5.07
N ALA A 100 13.53 15.34 -5.04
CA ALA A 100 13.23 16.76 -5.28
C ALA A 100 13.86 17.66 -4.20
N GLU A 101 13.78 17.28 -2.93
CA GLU A 101 14.43 18.00 -1.82
C GLU A 101 15.96 18.06 -1.94
N ARG A 102 16.56 17.10 -2.66
CA ARG A 102 18.01 17.09 -2.99
C ARG A 102 18.34 17.85 -4.26
N GLY A 103 17.35 18.46 -4.93
CA GLY A 103 17.54 19.17 -6.19
C GLY A 103 17.84 18.26 -7.39
N GLN A 104 17.66 16.93 -7.24
CA GLN A 104 17.97 15.95 -8.30
C GLN A 104 16.86 15.88 -9.37
N LEU A 105 15.62 16.23 -9.02
CA LEU A 105 14.51 16.31 -9.95
C LEU A 105 13.53 17.44 -9.57
N SER A 106 12.65 17.79 -10.48
CA SER A 106 11.51 18.69 -10.24
C SER A 106 10.23 18.01 -10.68
N LEU A 107 9.14 18.24 -9.96
CA LEU A 107 7.82 17.70 -10.29
C LEU A 107 7.30 18.26 -11.61
N ASP A 108 7.67 19.47 -11.97
CA ASP A 108 7.10 20.25 -13.06
C ASP A 108 7.98 20.28 -14.32
N THR A 109 9.13 19.62 -14.25
CA THR A 109 10.00 19.45 -15.42
C THR A 109 9.42 18.39 -16.35
N PRO A 110 9.34 18.65 -17.68
CA PRO A 110 8.94 17.66 -18.68
C PRO A 110 9.77 16.38 -18.60
N ILE A 111 9.09 15.22 -18.67
CA ILE A 111 9.73 13.92 -18.47
C ILE A 111 10.82 13.59 -19.49
N GLY A 112 10.75 14.13 -20.71
CA GLY A 112 11.80 13.99 -21.72
C GLY A 112 13.17 14.51 -21.28
N ARG A 113 13.25 15.38 -20.26
CA ARG A 113 14.53 15.80 -19.66
C ARG A 113 15.18 14.69 -18.84
N TYR A 114 14.40 13.76 -18.32
CA TYR A 114 14.87 12.60 -17.54
C TYR A 114 14.97 11.34 -18.39
N LEU A 115 14.14 11.22 -19.42
CA LEU A 115 14.06 10.10 -20.33
C LEU A 115 14.25 10.60 -21.78
N PRO A 116 15.50 10.92 -22.22
CA PRO A 116 15.74 11.52 -23.53
C PRO A 116 15.35 10.61 -24.70
N ASP A 117 15.36 9.29 -24.50
CA ASP A 117 14.96 8.30 -25.50
C ASP A 117 13.43 8.07 -25.55
N TYR A 118 12.66 8.71 -24.64
CA TYR A 118 11.20 8.63 -24.68
C TYR A 118 10.63 9.49 -25.79
N ARG A 119 9.50 9.10 -26.37
CA ARG A 119 8.86 9.85 -27.47
C ARG A 119 8.73 11.34 -27.14
N SER A 120 9.16 12.19 -28.03
CA SER A 120 9.35 13.62 -27.78
C SER A 120 8.03 14.39 -27.61
N ASP A 121 6.96 13.98 -28.31
CA ASP A 121 5.65 14.65 -28.27
C ASP A 121 4.97 14.55 -26.88
N ASN A 122 5.05 13.39 -26.22
CA ASN A 122 4.62 13.21 -24.83
C ASN A 122 5.67 13.72 -23.85
N GLY A 123 6.94 13.42 -24.11
CA GLY A 123 8.06 13.79 -23.24
C GLY A 123 8.19 15.29 -23.00
N ALA A 124 7.80 16.12 -23.98
CA ALA A 124 7.83 17.57 -23.87
C ALA A 124 6.66 18.18 -23.06
N LYS A 125 5.56 17.44 -22.86
CA LYS A 125 4.30 17.96 -22.26
C LYS A 125 3.99 17.35 -20.91
N VAL A 126 4.30 16.06 -20.74
CA VAL A 126 4.02 15.34 -19.50
C VAL A 126 5.11 15.66 -18.48
N THR A 127 4.70 15.92 -17.24
CA THR A 127 5.60 16.15 -16.11
C THR A 127 5.49 15.00 -15.09
N LEU A 128 6.44 14.90 -14.17
CA LEU A 128 6.39 13.92 -13.08
C LEU A 128 5.13 14.14 -12.20
N ARG A 129 4.70 15.39 -12.02
CA ARG A 129 3.43 15.72 -11.34
C ARG A 129 2.24 15.05 -12.01
N HIS A 130 2.13 15.13 -13.32
CA HIS A 130 1.04 14.49 -14.09
C HIS A 130 1.05 12.96 -13.92
N LEU A 131 2.24 12.34 -13.90
CA LEU A 131 2.37 10.89 -13.68
C LEU A 131 1.93 10.50 -12.26
N LEU A 132 2.45 11.20 -11.24
CA LEU A 132 2.15 10.92 -9.83
C LEU A 132 0.69 11.19 -9.45
N SER A 133 0.01 12.09 -10.18
CA SER A 133 -1.42 12.39 -9.98
C SER A 133 -2.36 11.60 -10.90
N ASN A 134 -1.82 10.69 -11.73
CA ASN A 134 -2.60 9.96 -12.74
C ASN A 134 -3.40 10.88 -13.70
N SER A 135 -2.78 11.98 -14.11
CA SER A 135 -3.37 12.96 -15.05
C SER A 135 -2.53 13.18 -16.32
N SER A 136 -1.67 12.22 -16.67
CA SER A 136 -0.74 12.36 -17.79
C SER A 136 -1.37 12.32 -19.18
N GLY A 137 -2.53 11.69 -19.33
CA GLY A 137 -3.13 11.36 -20.62
C GLY A 137 -2.53 10.14 -21.31
N ILE A 138 -1.45 9.54 -20.78
CA ILE A 138 -0.86 8.32 -21.34
C ILE A 138 -1.77 7.13 -21.01
N PRO A 139 -2.25 6.38 -22.03
CA PRO A 139 -3.23 5.33 -21.82
C PRO A 139 -2.68 4.15 -21.01
N ASN A 140 -3.55 3.49 -20.27
CA ASN A 140 -3.20 2.26 -19.55
C ASN A 140 -3.15 1.07 -20.50
N GLN A 141 -2.03 0.89 -21.18
CA GLN A 141 -1.85 -0.17 -22.18
C GLN A 141 -1.45 -1.53 -21.61
N PHE A 142 -1.05 -1.60 -20.33
CA PHE A 142 -0.54 -2.84 -19.73
C PHE A 142 -1.47 -4.04 -19.98
N GLY A 143 -2.74 -3.92 -19.64
CA GLY A 143 -3.70 -5.02 -19.82
C GLY A 143 -3.97 -5.39 -21.28
N ALA A 144 -3.94 -4.43 -22.20
CA ALA A 144 -4.13 -4.69 -23.62
C ALA A 144 -2.91 -5.41 -24.22
N VAL A 145 -1.70 -4.96 -23.88
CA VAL A 145 -0.45 -5.57 -24.35
C VAL A 145 -0.32 -7.00 -23.82
N VAL A 146 -0.62 -7.23 -22.52
CA VAL A 146 -0.55 -8.57 -21.92
C VAL A 146 -1.60 -9.50 -22.50
N ARG A 147 -2.81 -9.04 -22.84
CA ARG A 147 -3.80 -9.87 -23.55
C ARG A 147 -3.33 -10.27 -24.94
N ALA A 148 -2.64 -9.38 -25.65
CA ALA A 148 -2.10 -9.66 -26.99
C ALA A 148 -0.84 -10.52 -26.94
N ARG A 149 -0.06 -10.43 -25.85
CA ARG A 149 1.21 -11.14 -25.62
C ARG A 149 1.25 -11.70 -24.19
N PRO A 150 0.54 -12.83 -23.90
CA PRO A 150 0.42 -13.40 -22.55
C PRO A 150 1.77 -13.79 -21.93
N GLU A 151 2.76 -14.10 -22.73
CA GLU A 151 4.13 -14.41 -22.29
C GLU A 151 4.84 -13.26 -21.57
N LEU A 152 4.34 -12.02 -21.71
CA LEU A 152 4.86 -10.86 -21.01
C LEU A 152 4.32 -10.73 -19.57
N PHE A 153 3.24 -11.47 -19.25
CA PHE A 153 2.67 -11.40 -17.91
C PHE A 153 3.61 -12.01 -16.88
N GLY A 154 4.11 -11.18 -15.97
CA GLY A 154 5.07 -11.59 -14.95
C GLY A 154 6.50 -11.84 -15.45
N LYS A 155 6.76 -11.63 -16.74
CA LYS A 155 8.14 -11.63 -17.25
C LYS A 155 8.87 -10.43 -16.71
N ASP A 156 9.98 -10.67 -16.03
CA ASP A 156 10.86 -9.58 -15.61
C ASP A 156 11.64 -9.00 -16.80
N MET A 157 11.82 -7.68 -16.78
CA MET A 157 12.54 -6.96 -17.83
C MET A 157 13.06 -5.62 -17.29
N PRO A 158 14.07 -5.01 -17.93
CA PRO A 158 14.50 -3.67 -17.58
C PRO A 158 13.34 -2.66 -17.66
N THR A 159 13.27 -1.72 -16.70
CA THR A 159 12.18 -0.73 -16.65
C THR A 159 12.05 0.08 -17.95
N ARG A 160 13.17 0.37 -18.62
CA ARG A 160 13.17 1.07 -19.95
C ARG A 160 12.50 0.26 -21.05
N GLU A 161 12.67 -1.06 -21.07
CA GLU A 161 11.96 -1.95 -21.99
C GLU A 161 10.46 -1.93 -21.69
N ALA A 162 10.09 -2.01 -20.43
CA ALA A 162 8.68 -1.91 -19.99
C ALA A 162 8.04 -0.57 -20.39
N VAL A 163 8.78 0.56 -20.33
CA VAL A 163 8.31 1.87 -20.83
C VAL A 163 7.98 1.79 -22.31
N SER A 164 8.85 1.22 -23.12
CA SER A 164 8.63 1.10 -24.59
C SER A 164 7.41 0.22 -24.90
N LEU A 165 7.22 -0.87 -24.14
CA LEU A 165 6.15 -1.82 -24.37
C LEU A 165 4.78 -1.36 -23.85
N PHE A 166 4.73 -0.69 -22.72
CA PHE A 166 3.50 -0.45 -21.99
C PHE A 166 3.12 1.02 -21.84
N ALA A 167 4.05 1.96 -22.01
CA ALA A 167 3.85 3.37 -21.67
C ALA A 167 4.16 4.34 -22.81
N SER A 168 4.18 3.87 -24.07
CA SER A 168 4.51 4.67 -25.26
C SER A 168 3.31 4.91 -26.17
N GLY A 169 2.08 4.71 -25.68
CA GLY A 169 0.85 4.96 -26.44
C GLY A 169 0.56 6.45 -26.69
N ASP A 170 -0.32 6.72 -27.65
CA ASP A 170 -0.78 8.07 -27.94
C ASP A 170 -1.62 8.62 -26.77
N PRO A 171 -1.44 9.91 -26.39
CA PRO A 171 -2.20 10.48 -25.30
C PRO A 171 -3.69 10.54 -25.65
N VAL A 172 -4.53 10.17 -24.69
CA VAL A 172 -6.00 10.16 -24.83
C VAL A 172 -6.67 11.44 -24.34
N PHE A 173 -5.90 12.33 -23.67
CA PHE A 173 -6.30 13.69 -23.28
C PHE A 173 -5.03 14.53 -22.98
N ALA A 174 -5.20 15.84 -22.91
CA ALA A 174 -4.11 16.76 -22.56
C ALA A 174 -3.65 16.57 -21.11
N PRO A 175 -2.34 16.52 -20.81
CA PRO A 175 -1.84 16.36 -19.45
C PRO A 175 -2.44 17.39 -18.49
N GLY A 176 -2.79 16.92 -17.30
CA GLY A 176 -3.40 17.75 -16.23
C GLY A 176 -4.90 18.01 -16.35
N THR A 177 -5.58 17.58 -17.43
CA THR A 177 -7.00 17.94 -17.67
C THR A 177 -8.00 16.91 -17.15
N ARG A 178 -7.57 15.66 -16.95
CA ARG A 178 -8.45 14.56 -16.49
C ARG A 178 -7.70 13.57 -15.62
N PHE A 179 -8.45 12.83 -14.82
CA PHE A 179 -7.96 11.66 -14.10
C PHE A 179 -8.09 10.40 -14.95
N ASP A 180 -7.00 9.62 -15.04
CA ASP A 180 -7.01 8.25 -15.56
C ASP A 180 -6.03 7.40 -14.76
N TYR A 181 -6.57 6.48 -13.95
CA TYR A 181 -5.75 5.61 -13.11
C TYR A 181 -5.01 4.58 -13.95
N ALA A 182 -3.80 4.89 -14.35
CA ALA A 182 -3.00 4.11 -15.27
C ALA A 182 -1.75 3.55 -14.59
N LEU A 183 -1.57 2.23 -14.65
CA LEU A 183 -0.34 1.56 -14.16
C LEU A 183 0.89 2.01 -14.93
N THR A 184 0.72 2.33 -16.22
CA THR A 184 1.76 2.83 -17.12
C THR A 184 2.42 4.12 -16.62
N ASN A 185 1.68 5.00 -15.93
CA ASN A 185 2.27 6.17 -15.27
C ASN A 185 3.38 5.77 -14.28
N TRP A 186 3.18 4.70 -13.53
CA TRP A 186 4.10 4.24 -12.49
C TRP A 186 5.31 3.51 -13.04
N ILE A 187 5.22 2.90 -14.23
CA ILE A 187 6.37 2.39 -14.98
C ILE A 187 7.27 3.56 -15.39
N LEU A 188 6.68 4.65 -15.91
CA LEU A 188 7.43 5.88 -16.23
C LEU A 188 8.04 6.54 -14.99
N VAL A 189 7.29 6.63 -13.89
CA VAL A 189 7.81 7.16 -12.61
C VAL A 189 9.03 6.35 -12.19
N GLN A 190 8.95 5.02 -12.20
CA GLN A 190 10.07 4.15 -11.84
C GLN A 190 11.29 4.43 -12.74
N ALA A 191 11.10 4.46 -14.05
CA ALA A 191 12.18 4.73 -15.00
C ALA A 191 12.85 6.09 -14.76
N ILE A 192 12.07 7.14 -14.46
CA ILE A 192 12.59 8.47 -14.13
C ILE A 192 13.43 8.42 -12.85
N LEU A 193 12.91 7.79 -11.78
CA LEU A 193 13.60 7.72 -10.51
C LEU A 193 14.90 6.94 -10.61
N GLU A 194 14.91 5.82 -11.35
CA GLU A 194 16.12 5.03 -11.62
C GLU A 194 17.14 5.81 -12.46
N THR A 195 16.69 6.52 -13.50
CA THR A 195 17.57 7.32 -14.35
C THR A 195 18.24 8.47 -13.59
N VAL A 196 17.45 9.19 -12.79
CA VAL A 196 17.93 10.36 -12.03
C VAL A 196 18.88 9.96 -10.91
N SER A 197 18.63 8.84 -10.25
CA SER A 197 19.45 8.38 -9.12
C SER A 197 20.63 7.49 -9.52
N GLY A 198 20.58 6.86 -10.69
CA GLY A 198 21.53 5.82 -11.10
C GLY A 198 21.40 4.51 -10.30
N ALA A 199 20.37 4.35 -9.50
CA ALA A 199 20.14 3.19 -8.63
C ALA A 199 18.90 2.40 -9.06
N ARG A 200 18.86 1.10 -8.77
CA ARG A 200 17.65 0.29 -8.94
C ARG A 200 16.56 0.79 -7.98
N PHE A 201 15.32 0.75 -8.43
CA PHE A 201 14.19 1.28 -7.65
C PHE A 201 14.06 0.66 -6.24
N PRO A 202 14.21 -0.65 -6.01
CA PRO A 202 14.18 -1.22 -4.66
C PRO A 202 15.25 -0.67 -3.73
N ASP A 203 16.47 -0.47 -4.25
CA ASP A 203 17.59 0.08 -3.49
C ASP A 203 17.35 1.55 -3.13
N LEU A 204 16.76 2.29 -4.05
CA LEU A 204 16.39 3.69 -3.86
C LEU A 204 15.31 3.83 -2.77
N VAL A 205 14.27 2.99 -2.80
CA VAL A 205 13.25 2.95 -1.74
C VAL A 205 13.88 2.60 -0.40
N ARG A 206 14.77 1.61 -0.38
CA ARG A 206 15.48 1.24 0.85
C ARG A 206 16.29 2.40 1.42
N ALA A 207 17.07 3.06 0.59
CA ALA A 207 17.96 4.16 1.02
C ALA A 207 17.19 5.42 1.44
N LEU A 208 16.11 5.78 0.75
CA LEU A 208 15.40 7.04 0.95
C LEU A 208 14.18 6.96 1.85
N VAL A 209 13.61 5.76 2.03
CA VAL A 209 12.34 5.59 2.75
C VAL A 209 12.44 4.52 3.84
N THR A 210 12.65 3.24 3.47
CA THR A 210 12.43 2.17 4.47
C THR A 210 13.49 2.16 5.57
N THR A 211 14.76 2.38 5.26
CA THR A 211 15.82 2.48 6.28
C THR A 211 15.67 3.74 7.16
N PRO A 212 15.55 4.96 6.61
CA PRO A 212 15.39 6.16 7.43
C PRO A 212 14.13 6.17 8.31
N LEU A 213 13.05 5.57 7.83
CA LEU A 213 11.79 5.47 8.57
C LEU A 213 11.70 4.24 9.48
N ARG A 214 12.71 3.35 9.43
CA ARG A 214 12.75 2.08 10.18
C ARG A 214 11.54 1.19 9.88
N LEU A 215 11.37 0.86 8.58
CA LEU A 215 10.30 -0.01 8.07
C LEU A 215 10.89 -1.37 7.61
N PRO A 216 11.30 -2.25 8.54
CA PRO A 216 12.11 -3.42 8.21
C PRO A 216 11.36 -4.48 7.39
N ALA A 217 10.04 -4.48 7.46
CA ALA A 217 9.21 -5.45 6.77
C ALA A 217 8.61 -4.93 5.45
N THR A 218 8.85 -3.65 5.10
CA THR A 218 8.39 -3.08 3.83
C THR A 218 9.39 -3.37 2.73
N ARG A 219 9.05 -4.30 1.83
CA ARG A 219 9.94 -4.83 0.78
C ARG A 219 9.16 -5.38 -0.42
N LEU A 220 9.85 -5.74 -1.50
CA LEU A 220 9.24 -6.36 -2.69
C LEU A 220 9.07 -7.87 -2.55
N GLU A 221 9.91 -8.53 -1.75
CA GLU A 221 9.90 -9.99 -1.60
C GLU A 221 8.74 -10.45 -0.72
N HIS A 222 8.04 -11.49 -1.18
CA HIS A 222 6.98 -12.15 -0.43
C HIS A 222 7.57 -13.25 0.47
N LEU A 223 7.98 -12.89 1.68
CA LEU A 223 8.63 -13.81 2.63
C LEU A 223 7.77 -14.18 3.85
N SER A 224 6.51 -13.74 3.88
CA SER A 224 5.68 -13.81 5.10
C SER A 224 4.89 -15.10 5.26
N GLY A 225 4.72 -15.87 4.19
CA GLY A 225 3.80 -17.01 4.17
C GLY A 225 2.30 -16.61 4.14
N SER A 226 1.95 -15.31 4.13
CA SER A 226 0.57 -14.88 3.89
C SER A 226 0.13 -15.26 2.47
N GLN A 227 -1.15 -15.60 2.30
CA GLN A 227 -1.69 -16.04 1.02
C GLN A 227 -2.97 -15.29 0.70
N SER A 228 -3.21 -14.95 -0.56
CA SER A 228 -4.49 -14.40 -0.98
C SER A 228 -5.36 -15.42 -1.68
N TYR A 229 -6.68 -15.20 -1.61
CA TYR A 229 -7.68 -16.17 -2.04
C TYR A 229 -8.74 -15.54 -2.94
N ARG A 230 -9.18 -16.29 -3.97
CA ARG A 230 -10.39 -16.00 -4.76
C ARG A 230 -11.63 -16.41 -4.00
N THR A 231 -11.58 -17.60 -3.41
CA THR A 231 -12.63 -18.19 -2.57
C THR A 231 -11.97 -18.80 -1.33
N LEU A 232 -12.77 -18.98 -0.27
CA LEU A 232 -12.30 -19.61 0.97
C LEU A 232 -12.94 -20.97 1.21
N ASP A 233 -14.02 -21.29 0.50
CA ASP A 233 -14.71 -22.59 0.57
C ASP A 233 -15.08 -23.05 -0.85
N PRO A 234 -14.35 -24.03 -1.44
CA PRO A 234 -13.01 -24.46 -1.01
C PRO A 234 -11.97 -23.34 -1.20
N PRO A 235 -10.85 -23.36 -0.46
CA PRO A 235 -9.80 -22.37 -0.61
C PRO A 235 -9.18 -22.44 -2.01
N THR A 236 -9.22 -21.30 -2.74
CA THR A 236 -8.59 -21.18 -4.05
C THR A 236 -7.62 -20.03 -4.02
N VAL A 237 -6.34 -20.36 -4.04
CA VAL A 237 -5.25 -19.39 -4.02
C VAL A 237 -5.27 -18.47 -5.24
N TRP A 238 -4.98 -17.20 -5.02
CA TRP A 238 -4.83 -16.23 -6.10
C TRP A 238 -3.37 -15.74 -6.16
N THR A 239 -2.61 -16.30 -7.08
CA THR A 239 -1.23 -15.90 -7.32
C THR A 239 -1.15 -14.83 -8.40
N SER A 240 -0.27 -13.85 -8.22
CA SER A 240 0.12 -12.89 -9.24
C SER A 240 1.62 -12.93 -9.40
N PRO A 241 2.13 -13.05 -10.61
CA PRO A 241 3.55 -12.88 -10.83
C PRO A 241 3.96 -11.44 -10.47
N ALA A 242 5.09 -11.32 -9.80
CA ALA A 242 5.73 -10.04 -9.54
C ALA A 242 6.72 -9.75 -10.66
N ALA A 243 6.75 -8.50 -11.12
CA ALA A 243 7.77 -8.01 -12.02
C ALA A 243 8.34 -6.71 -11.46
N ASP A 244 9.67 -6.58 -11.47
CA ASP A 244 10.37 -5.46 -10.83
C ASP A 244 9.92 -4.11 -11.42
N TYR A 245 9.63 -4.02 -12.71
CA TYR A 245 9.16 -2.79 -13.37
C TYR A 245 7.75 -2.32 -12.93
N LEU A 246 7.02 -3.13 -12.18
CA LEU A 246 5.71 -2.79 -11.58
C LEU A 246 5.83 -2.33 -10.12
N ALA A 247 7.02 -2.36 -9.55
CA ALA A 247 7.26 -2.13 -8.13
C ALA A 247 6.73 -0.76 -7.66
N ALA A 248 6.99 0.30 -8.42
CA ALA A 248 6.54 1.65 -8.10
C ALA A 248 5.01 1.79 -8.01
N GLY A 249 4.28 0.99 -8.80
CA GLY A 249 2.81 1.01 -8.87
C GLY A 249 2.10 0.12 -7.86
N GLY A 250 2.76 -0.92 -7.31
CA GLY A 250 2.01 -1.87 -6.49
C GLY A 250 2.78 -3.09 -5.97
N GLY A 251 4.11 -3.09 -6.04
CA GLY A 251 4.93 -4.28 -5.79
C GLY A 251 5.22 -4.59 -4.32
N PHE A 252 5.02 -3.64 -3.39
CA PHE A 252 5.47 -3.81 -2.01
C PHE A 252 4.56 -4.67 -1.16
N TYR A 253 5.19 -5.39 -0.24
CA TYR A 253 4.61 -5.98 0.96
C TYR A 253 4.96 -5.12 2.16
N GLY A 254 4.11 -5.11 3.18
CA GLY A 254 4.33 -4.34 4.41
C GLY A 254 3.45 -4.83 5.55
N THR A 255 3.79 -4.44 6.75
CA THR A 255 3.04 -4.77 7.97
C THR A 255 2.16 -3.60 8.41
N ALA A 256 1.18 -3.86 9.26
CA ALA A 256 0.39 -2.80 9.85
C ALA A 256 1.26 -1.80 10.64
N ARG A 257 2.29 -2.29 11.35
CA ARG A 257 3.22 -1.42 12.09
C ARG A 257 4.05 -0.53 11.17
N ASP A 258 4.59 -1.09 10.09
CA ASP A 258 5.39 -0.31 9.14
C ASP A 258 4.54 0.78 8.48
N LEU A 259 3.30 0.45 8.05
CA LEU A 259 2.38 1.42 7.46
C LEU A 259 1.99 2.53 8.44
N MET A 260 1.74 2.18 9.71
CA MET A 260 1.45 3.14 10.77
C MET A 260 2.60 4.12 10.96
N ARG A 261 3.83 3.59 11.06
CA ARG A 261 5.06 4.39 11.20
C ARG A 261 5.33 5.23 9.97
N PHE A 262 5.16 4.66 8.78
CA PHE A 262 5.30 5.37 7.50
C PHE A 262 4.40 6.61 7.48
N ALA A 263 3.10 6.45 7.70
CA ALA A 263 2.15 7.54 7.64
C ALA A 263 2.51 8.67 8.62
N HIS A 264 2.73 8.34 9.88
CA HIS A 264 3.10 9.35 10.88
C HIS A 264 4.39 10.08 10.52
N ARG A 265 5.43 9.33 10.13
CA ARG A 265 6.73 9.93 9.81
C ARG A 265 6.65 10.85 8.60
N VAL A 266 5.90 10.46 7.57
CA VAL A 266 5.75 11.25 6.33
C VAL A 266 4.95 12.53 6.58
N TYR A 267 3.84 12.45 7.30
CA TYR A 267 2.90 13.57 7.39
C TYR A 267 3.07 14.44 8.65
N SER A 268 3.54 13.86 9.76
CA SER A 268 3.50 14.50 11.07
C SER A 268 4.89 14.82 11.66
N THR A 269 5.98 14.56 10.91
CA THR A 269 7.35 14.85 11.38
C THR A 269 8.15 15.67 10.37
N SER A 270 9.39 15.99 10.72
CA SER A 270 10.35 16.69 9.85
C SER A 270 11.05 15.79 8.81
N PHE A 271 10.57 14.55 8.58
CA PHE A 271 11.15 13.66 7.58
C PHE A 271 11.10 14.23 6.17
N LEU A 272 9.99 14.89 5.82
CA LEU A 272 9.86 15.70 4.62
C LEU A 272 9.74 17.19 5.01
N THR A 273 10.19 18.06 4.13
CA THR A 273 9.98 19.51 4.29
C THR A 273 8.48 19.85 4.30
N PRO A 274 8.08 20.98 4.90
CA PRO A 274 6.69 21.43 4.83
C PRO A 274 6.17 21.58 3.40
N GLY A 275 7.02 21.97 2.44
CA GLY A 275 6.69 22.07 1.02
C GLY A 275 6.35 20.70 0.41
N SER A 276 7.19 19.70 0.64
CA SER A 276 6.95 18.32 0.17
C SER A 276 5.71 17.70 0.78
N ARG A 277 5.44 17.90 2.08
CA ARG A 277 4.20 17.43 2.71
C ARG A 277 2.96 18.09 2.10
N ARG A 278 3.00 19.40 1.83
CA ARG A 278 1.90 20.09 1.13
C ARG A 278 1.69 19.51 -0.26
N ALA A 279 2.76 19.29 -1.03
CA ALA A 279 2.66 18.69 -2.36
C ALA A 279 2.01 17.30 -2.33
N LEU A 280 2.37 16.43 -1.36
CA LEU A 280 1.77 15.10 -1.21
C LEU A 280 0.28 15.13 -0.82
N THR A 281 -0.23 16.23 -0.29
CA THR A 281 -1.61 16.36 0.23
C THR A 281 -2.45 17.41 -0.47
N MET A 282 -1.87 18.08 -1.46
CA MET A 282 -2.61 18.98 -2.37
C MET A 282 -3.34 18.11 -3.41
N ILE A 283 -4.65 18.34 -3.52
CA ILE A 283 -5.46 17.65 -4.53
C ILE A 283 -5.12 18.24 -5.89
N GLU A 284 -4.52 17.44 -6.75
CA GLU A 284 -4.16 17.78 -8.13
C GLU A 284 -5.35 17.57 -9.08
N VAL A 285 -6.17 16.53 -8.80
CA VAL A 285 -7.36 16.22 -9.61
C VAL A 285 -8.58 16.13 -8.70
N ALA A 286 -9.41 17.16 -8.77
CA ALA A 286 -10.54 17.35 -7.85
C ALA A 286 -11.63 16.28 -7.98
N SER A 287 -11.92 15.78 -9.20
CA SER A 287 -12.95 14.76 -9.45
C SER A 287 -12.72 13.48 -8.66
N ASP A 288 -11.47 13.15 -8.36
CA ASP A 288 -11.07 11.92 -7.70
C ASP A 288 -10.41 12.14 -6.34
N HIS A 289 -10.38 13.39 -5.88
CA HIS A 289 -9.65 13.79 -4.66
C HIS A 289 -8.20 13.29 -4.66
N TYR A 290 -7.59 13.19 -5.87
CA TYR A 290 -6.28 12.59 -6.04
C TYR A 290 -5.16 13.62 -5.92
N ALA A 291 -4.22 13.31 -5.05
CA ALA A 291 -2.96 14.03 -4.85
C ALA A 291 -1.79 13.25 -5.46
N LEU A 292 -0.56 13.47 -5.03
CA LEU A 292 0.60 12.73 -5.53
C LEU A 292 0.70 11.35 -4.87
N GLY A 293 0.39 10.32 -5.64
CA GLY A 293 0.50 8.91 -5.23
C GLY A 293 -0.66 8.34 -4.41
N GLY A 294 -1.70 9.13 -4.12
CA GLY A 294 -2.86 8.69 -3.37
C GLY A 294 -3.90 9.78 -3.21
N ARG A 295 -4.95 9.52 -2.45
CA ARG A 295 -6.08 10.44 -2.25
C ARG A 295 -5.95 11.27 -0.98
N VAL A 296 -6.68 12.37 -0.95
CA VAL A 296 -7.00 13.11 0.28
C VAL A 296 -8.51 13.15 0.40
N ARG A 297 -9.03 12.67 1.52
CA ARG A 297 -10.47 12.58 1.79
C ARG A 297 -10.84 13.33 3.06
N GLU A 298 -12.08 13.70 3.17
CA GLU A 298 -12.67 14.18 4.40
C GLU A 298 -13.45 13.05 5.07
N VAL A 299 -13.18 12.82 6.35
CA VAL A 299 -13.86 11.82 7.18
C VAL A 299 -14.51 12.55 8.34
N THR A 300 -15.80 12.31 8.58
CA THR A 300 -16.49 12.88 9.75
C THR A 300 -16.15 12.08 11.01
N ILE A 301 -15.48 12.73 11.96
CA ILE A 301 -15.09 12.17 13.25
C ILE A 301 -15.62 13.10 14.35
N ALA A 302 -16.42 12.58 15.28
CA ALA A 302 -17.08 13.36 16.35
C ALA A 302 -17.81 14.62 15.83
N GLY A 303 -18.48 14.50 14.68
CA GLY A 303 -19.22 15.61 14.05
C GLY A 303 -18.36 16.65 13.33
N LYS A 304 -17.03 16.48 13.30
CA LYS A 304 -16.11 17.38 12.59
C LYS A 304 -15.59 16.75 11.31
N SER A 305 -15.46 17.54 10.25
CA SER A 305 -14.78 17.10 9.03
C SER A 305 -13.25 17.12 9.26
N VAL A 306 -12.60 15.99 9.05
CA VAL A 306 -11.15 15.81 9.23
C VAL A 306 -10.54 15.36 7.91
N ARG A 307 -9.54 16.11 7.43
CA ARG A 307 -8.79 15.72 6.24
C ARG A 307 -7.86 14.56 6.55
N CYS A 308 -7.89 13.54 5.69
CA CYS A 308 -7.08 12.33 5.82
C CYS A 308 -6.32 12.07 4.51
N ALA A 309 -5.04 11.74 4.61
CA ALA A 309 -4.37 11.00 3.53
C ALA A 309 -4.98 9.60 3.48
N TRP A 310 -5.38 9.16 2.27
CA TRP A 310 -6.15 7.93 2.11
C TRP A 310 -5.61 7.11 0.96
N ASP A 311 -4.90 6.07 1.27
CA ASP A 311 -4.24 5.21 0.31
C ASP A 311 -4.87 3.82 0.34
N THR A 312 -5.22 3.30 -0.83
CA THR A 312 -5.90 2.02 -0.98
C THR A 312 -5.11 1.08 -1.87
N GLY A 313 -5.19 -0.20 -1.61
CA GLY A 313 -4.52 -1.22 -2.40
C GLY A 313 -5.43 -2.35 -2.83
N ASN A 314 -5.25 -2.78 -4.08
CA ASN A 314 -5.94 -3.91 -4.68
C ASN A 314 -4.96 -4.70 -5.53
N ARG A 315 -4.68 -5.95 -5.16
CA ARG A 315 -3.84 -6.87 -5.91
C ARG A 315 -4.29 -8.30 -5.62
N GLU A 316 -4.84 -8.98 -6.62
CA GLU A 316 -5.20 -10.42 -6.60
C GLU A 316 -5.64 -10.94 -5.22
N GLY A 317 -6.82 -10.54 -4.78
CA GLY A 317 -7.37 -10.94 -3.48
C GLY A 317 -6.88 -10.11 -2.29
N TYR A 318 -5.67 -9.58 -2.30
CA TYR A 318 -5.26 -8.63 -1.26
C TYR A 318 -5.98 -7.29 -1.41
N ARG A 319 -6.45 -6.76 -0.28
CA ARG A 319 -7.01 -5.42 -0.15
C ARG A 319 -6.36 -4.73 1.03
N SER A 320 -6.04 -3.46 0.86
CA SER A 320 -5.42 -2.67 1.92
C SER A 320 -5.98 -1.25 1.96
N VAL A 321 -6.02 -0.67 3.16
CA VAL A 321 -6.29 0.75 3.38
C VAL A 321 -5.27 1.28 4.38
N LEU A 322 -4.74 2.46 4.09
CA LEU A 322 -3.98 3.29 5.01
C LEU A 322 -4.64 4.66 5.06
N GLY A 323 -5.34 4.95 6.15
CA GLY A 323 -5.94 6.24 6.43
C GLY A 323 -5.18 6.97 7.53
N HIS A 324 -4.67 8.17 7.26
CA HIS A 324 -3.95 8.98 8.25
C HIS A 324 -4.56 10.38 8.35
N ARG A 325 -4.96 10.76 9.55
CA ARG A 325 -5.46 12.11 9.83
C ARG A 325 -4.35 13.14 9.67
N LEU A 326 -4.58 14.16 8.85
CA LEU A 326 -3.57 15.19 8.58
C LEU A 326 -3.37 16.17 9.75
N ASP A 327 -4.24 16.12 10.77
CA ASP A 327 -4.02 16.75 12.07
C ASP A 327 -3.05 15.96 12.96
N GLY A 328 -2.65 14.75 12.56
CA GLY A 328 -1.72 13.89 13.28
C GLY A 328 -2.32 13.00 14.37
N GLU A 329 -3.63 13.12 14.64
CA GLU A 329 -4.29 12.54 15.81
C GLU A 329 -4.67 11.06 15.66
N GLY A 330 -4.55 10.48 14.47
CA GLY A 330 -4.90 9.08 14.28
C GLY A 330 -4.52 8.49 12.94
N THR A 331 -4.37 7.17 12.95
CA THR A 331 -4.10 6.36 11.76
C THR A 331 -4.88 5.07 11.84
N VAL A 332 -5.43 4.63 10.71
CA VAL A 332 -6.03 3.31 10.53
C VAL A 332 -5.30 2.55 9.43
N VAL A 333 -5.07 1.27 9.68
CA VAL A 333 -4.59 0.31 8.66
C VAL A 333 -5.57 -0.85 8.60
N VAL A 334 -6.02 -1.20 7.40
CA VAL A 334 -6.81 -2.42 7.16
C VAL A 334 -6.07 -3.27 6.13
N LEU A 335 -5.83 -4.54 6.46
CA LEU A 335 -5.20 -5.53 5.60
C LEU A 335 -6.11 -6.75 5.49
N ASN A 336 -6.41 -7.17 4.27
CA ASN A 336 -7.30 -8.29 3.96
C ASN A 336 -6.68 -9.14 2.84
N ASN A 337 -6.97 -10.43 2.80
CA ASN A 337 -6.42 -11.37 1.81
C ASN A 337 -7.50 -12.05 0.94
N THR A 338 -8.68 -11.48 0.87
CA THR A 338 -9.79 -11.94 0.04
C THR A 338 -10.33 -10.82 -0.84
N GLY A 339 -11.06 -11.17 -1.90
CA GLY A 339 -11.55 -10.23 -2.92
C GLY A 339 -12.65 -9.27 -2.46
N TYR A 340 -12.48 -8.62 -1.32
CA TYR A 340 -13.40 -7.62 -0.81
C TYR A 340 -13.54 -6.42 -1.75
N SER A 341 -14.72 -5.76 -1.75
CA SER A 341 -14.86 -4.52 -2.51
C SER A 341 -14.07 -3.38 -1.85
N GLN A 342 -13.48 -2.50 -2.66
CA GLN A 342 -12.75 -1.35 -2.11
C GLN A 342 -13.67 -0.43 -1.29
N ARG A 343 -14.93 -0.29 -1.72
CA ARG A 343 -15.93 0.48 -0.98
C ARG A 343 -16.13 -0.06 0.44
N THR A 344 -16.29 -1.38 0.56
CA THR A 344 -16.43 -2.04 1.88
C THR A 344 -15.19 -1.84 2.75
N MET A 345 -13.99 -1.95 2.13
CA MET A 345 -12.74 -1.69 2.86
C MET A 345 -12.65 -0.25 3.37
N ASP A 346 -13.08 0.73 2.56
CA ASP A 346 -13.12 2.14 2.95
C ASP A 346 -14.12 2.36 4.09
N GLU A 347 -15.32 1.78 4.03
CA GLU A 347 -16.34 1.88 5.08
C GLU A 347 -15.86 1.31 6.42
N VAL A 348 -15.18 0.13 6.38
CA VAL A 348 -14.56 -0.48 7.58
C VAL A 348 -13.49 0.42 8.17
N ALA A 349 -12.61 0.95 7.32
CA ALA A 349 -11.52 1.82 7.76
C ALA A 349 -12.04 3.14 8.38
N GLU A 350 -13.05 3.75 7.77
CA GLU A 350 -13.69 4.95 8.31
C GLU A 350 -14.38 4.69 9.64
N ALA A 351 -15.13 3.57 9.75
CA ALA A 351 -15.78 3.19 10.99
C ALA A 351 -14.76 2.96 12.13
N ALA A 352 -13.63 2.30 11.81
CA ALA A 352 -12.55 2.10 12.77
C ALA A 352 -11.89 3.43 13.18
N LEU A 353 -11.62 4.33 12.21
CA LEU A 353 -10.99 5.62 12.50
C LEU A 353 -11.87 6.50 13.42
N ARG A 354 -13.21 6.38 13.32
CA ARG A 354 -14.15 7.10 14.20
C ARG A 354 -14.05 6.68 15.67
N LEU A 355 -13.54 5.48 15.96
CA LEU A 355 -13.28 5.04 17.35
C LEU A 355 -12.19 5.86 18.04
N GLN A 356 -11.38 6.60 17.26
CA GLN A 356 -10.32 7.50 17.77
C GLN A 356 -10.86 8.92 18.06
N ALA A 357 -12.17 9.08 18.24
CA ALA A 357 -12.81 10.37 18.46
C ALA A 357 -12.65 10.92 19.89
N GLY A 358 -12.02 10.15 20.78
CA GLY A 358 -11.82 10.50 22.20
C GLY A 358 -10.40 10.95 22.52
#